data_f32cfdbf3164e8d7c790c2530e50962e
#
_entry.id   f32cfdbf3164e8d7c790c2530e50962e
#
_cell.length_a   1.000
_cell.length_b   1.000
_cell.length_c   1.000
_cell.angle_alpha   90.00
_cell.angle_beta   90.00
_cell.angle_gamma   90.00
#
_symmetry.space_group_name_H-M   'P 1'
#
loop_
_entity.id
_entity.type
_entity.pdbx_description
1 polymer ?
#
loop_
_entity_poly.entity_id
_entity_poly.type
_entity_poly.pdbx_seq_one_letter_code
_entity_poly.pdbx_strand_id
1 'polypeptide(L)'
;MRAIVCADKNWGIGYKNRLLVSIPSDMKFFRETTTGKVIVMGRKTLESFPNGMPLKNRINIVLTRDRNYEAKGAVIVHDEEELMNELGKYDTEQIYIIGGESVYKMMLSYCDKIYVTKVDRCLLYTSDAADE
;
A
#
# COMPACT_ATOMS: atom_id res chain seq x y z
N MET A 1 5.51 9.98 -5.04
CA MET A 1 4.95 8.75 -4.48
C MET A 1 4.25 9.10 -3.19
N ARG A 2 3.13 8.48 -2.93
CA ARG A 2 2.29 8.77 -1.75
C ARG A 2 1.98 7.48 -1.01
N ALA A 3 1.59 7.60 0.25
CA ALA A 3 1.19 6.44 1.04
C ALA A 3 -0.17 6.69 1.68
N ILE A 4 -0.93 5.62 1.83
CA ILE A 4 -2.19 5.65 2.59
C ILE A 4 -2.01 4.65 3.71
N VAL A 5 -2.10 5.13 4.95
CA VAL A 5 -1.80 4.35 6.13
C VAL A 5 -3.02 4.33 7.04
N CYS A 6 -3.42 3.14 7.48
CA CYS A 6 -4.42 2.99 8.53
C CYS A 6 -3.69 2.97 9.86
N ALA A 7 -4.00 3.91 10.73
CA ALA A 7 -3.37 3.99 12.04
C ALA A 7 -4.43 3.88 13.12
N ASP A 8 -4.24 2.96 14.05
CA ASP A 8 -5.04 2.97 15.25
C ASP A 8 -4.41 3.93 16.27
N LYS A 9 -5.05 4.09 17.39
CA LYS A 9 -4.59 5.04 18.41
C LYS A 9 -3.22 4.71 19.01
N ASN A 10 -2.73 3.49 18.79
CA ASN A 10 -1.46 3.04 19.36
C ASN A 10 -0.33 3.09 18.35
N TRP A 11 -0.62 3.48 17.12
CA TRP A 11 0.37 3.46 16.07
C TRP A 11 0.90 4.86 15.80
N GLY A 12 2.17 5.07 16.14
CA GLY A 12 2.82 6.35 15.91
C GLY A 12 3.60 6.32 14.60
N ILE A 13 3.36 7.31 13.77
CA ILE A 13 4.12 7.48 12.54
C ILE A 13 5.11 8.61 12.77
N GLY A 14 6.35 8.26 13.07
CA GLY A 14 7.37 9.25 13.38
C GLY A 14 8.26 9.59 12.20
N TYR A 15 7.68 9.90 11.06
CA TYR A 15 8.47 10.25 9.89
C TYR A 15 8.61 11.75 9.77
N LYS A 16 9.77 12.26 10.14
CA LYS A 16 10.09 13.67 9.97
C LYS A 16 10.18 14.00 8.49
N ASN A 17 9.87 15.23 8.15
CA ASN A 17 9.98 15.75 6.79
C ASN A 17 8.99 15.12 5.82
N ARG A 18 7.92 14.50 6.33
CA ARG A 18 6.85 13.98 5.49
C ARG A 18 5.59 14.78 5.76
N LEU A 19 4.87 15.07 4.70
CA LEU A 19 3.59 15.75 4.84
C LEU A 19 2.54 14.73 5.24
N LEU A 20 2.08 14.84 6.50
CA LEU A 20 1.03 13.98 7.03
C LEU A 20 -0.31 14.65 6.85
N VAL A 21 -1.25 13.94 6.26
CA VAL A 21 -2.61 14.43 6.05
C VAL A 21 -3.56 13.47 6.75
N SER A 22 -4.29 13.99 7.74
CA SER A 22 -5.32 13.19 8.42
C SER A 22 -6.60 13.21 7.59
N ILE A 23 -7.17 12.04 7.37
CA ILE A 23 -8.40 11.92 6.59
C ILE A 23 -9.41 11.11 7.38
N PRO A 24 -10.71 11.30 7.10
CA PRO A 24 -11.75 10.51 7.74
C PRO A 24 -11.58 9.02 7.47
N SER A 25 -12.04 8.20 8.42
CA SER A 25 -12.09 6.76 8.26
C SER A 25 -13.14 6.41 7.23
N ASP A 26 -12.74 6.29 5.98
CA ASP A 26 -13.72 6.12 4.93
C ASP A 26 -13.13 5.33 3.77
N MET A 27 -13.68 4.14 3.55
CA MET A 27 -13.32 3.32 2.41
C MET A 27 -13.59 4.06 1.10
N LYS A 28 -14.52 4.98 1.10
CA LYS A 28 -14.81 5.79 -0.07
C LYS A 28 -13.60 6.62 -0.47
N PHE A 29 -12.91 7.22 0.49
CA PHE A 29 -11.69 7.98 0.21
C PHE A 29 -10.66 7.09 -0.47
N PHE A 30 -10.41 5.91 0.09
CA PHE A 30 -9.43 4.99 -0.47
C PHE A 30 -9.79 4.62 -1.90
N ARG A 31 -11.05 4.26 -2.11
CA ARG A 31 -11.51 3.83 -3.42
C ARG A 31 -11.40 4.95 -4.45
N GLU A 32 -11.87 6.15 -4.11
CA GLU A 32 -11.83 7.28 -5.03
C GLU A 32 -10.41 7.74 -5.32
N THR A 33 -9.55 7.70 -4.31
CA THR A 33 -8.18 8.17 -4.46
C THR A 33 -7.34 7.23 -5.30
N THR A 34 -7.56 5.92 -5.18
CA THR A 34 -6.70 4.94 -5.84
C THR A 34 -7.23 4.43 -7.18
N THR A 35 -8.50 4.68 -7.51
CA THR A 35 -9.06 4.23 -8.77
C THR A 35 -8.29 4.86 -9.94
N GLY A 36 -7.83 4.03 -10.86
CA GLY A 36 -7.03 4.47 -11.99
C GLY A 36 -5.56 4.69 -11.65
N LYS A 37 -5.15 4.36 -10.43
CA LYS A 37 -3.78 4.58 -9.97
C LYS A 37 -3.04 3.25 -9.78
N VAL A 38 -1.80 3.36 -9.35
CA VAL A 38 -0.95 2.21 -9.03
C VAL A 38 -0.94 2.03 -7.51
N ILE A 39 -1.23 0.83 -7.04
CA ILE A 39 -1.18 0.53 -5.61
C ILE A 39 -0.12 -0.53 -5.37
N VAL A 40 0.72 -0.30 -4.36
CA VAL A 40 1.83 -1.18 -4.00
C VAL A 40 1.55 -1.77 -2.63
N MET A 41 1.67 -3.09 -2.51
CA MET A 41 1.31 -3.79 -1.28
C MET A 41 2.15 -5.05 -1.10
N GLY A 42 2.14 -5.57 0.11
CA GLY A 42 2.67 -6.90 0.38
C GLY A 42 1.62 -7.96 0.10
N ARG A 43 2.05 -9.22 0.07
CA ARG A 43 1.17 -10.34 -0.24
C ARG A 43 -0.01 -10.44 0.73
N LYS A 44 0.23 -10.28 2.03
CA LYS A 44 -0.85 -10.41 3.01
C LYS A 44 -1.90 -9.32 2.86
N THR A 45 -1.50 -8.14 2.43
CA THR A 45 -2.45 -7.08 2.17
C THR A 45 -3.35 -7.46 1.00
N LEU A 46 -2.78 -8.01 -0.07
CA LEU A 46 -3.59 -8.49 -1.18
C LEU A 46 -4.57 -9.56 -0.71
N GLU A 47 -4.10 -10.51 0.08
CA GLU A 47 -4.93 -11.62 0.54
C GLU A 47 -6.04 -11.16 1.49
N SER A 48 -5.93 -9.97 2.06
CA SER A 48 -6.97 -9.42 2.92
C SER A 48 -8.12 -8.76 2.14
N PHE A 49 -7.94 -8.56 0.85
CA PHE A 49 -9.01 -7.98 0.02
C PHE A 49 -10.14 -8.97 -0.20
N PRO A 50 -11.34 -8.50 -0.58
CA PRO A 50 -12.46 -9.41 -0.84
C PRO A 50 -12.05 -10.51 -1.82
N ASN A 51 -12.29 -11.75 -1.42
CA ASN A 51 -11.92 -12.95 -2.18
C ASN A 51 -10.42 -13.08 -2.45
N GLY A 52 -9.58 -12.30 -1.75
CA GLY A 52 -8.14 -12.32 -1.97
C GLY A 52 -7.74 -11.90 -3.37
N MET A 53 -8.54 -11.06 -4.00
CA MET A 53 -8.35 -10.66 -5.41
C MET A 53 -7.82 -9.23 -5.50
N PRO A 54 -7.01 -8.95 -6.54
CA PRO A 54 -6.59 -7.57 -6.80
C PRO A 54 -7.78 -6.64 -6.98
N LEU A 55 -7.60 -5.39 -6.59
CA LEU A 55 -8.67 -4.40 -6.69
C LEU A 55 -8.87 -3.98 -8.15
N LYS A 56 -10.12 -3.87 -8.54
CA LYS A 56 -10.48 -3.52 -9.91
C LYS A 56 -10.13 -2.07 -10.25
N ASN A 57 -9.84 -1.82 -11.51
CA ASN A 57 -9.56 -0.49 -12.04
C ASN A 57 -8.33 0.15 -11.42
N ARG A 58 -7.38 -0.66 -10.99
CA ARG A 58 -6.10 -0.21 -10.45
C ARG A 58 -5.02 -1.15 -10.95
N ILE A 59 -3.80 -0.64 -10.96
CA ILE A 59 -2.65 -1.48 -11.22
C ILE A 59 -2.15 -1.95 -9.86
N ASN A 60 -2.26 -3.24 -9.60
CA ASN A 60 -1.87 -3.85 -8.33
C ASN A 60 -0.47 -4.43 -8.44
N ILE A 61 0.45 -3.93 -7.63
CA ILE A 61 1.82 -4.43 -7.58
C ILE A 61 2.03 -5.04 -6.21
N VAL A 62 2.41 -6.32 -6.19
CA VAL A 62 2.55 -7.09 -4.95
C VAL A 62 3.99 -7.49 -4.76
N LEU A 63 4.54 -7.13 -3.60
CA LEU A 63 5.90 -7.50 -3.21
C LEU A 63 5.84 -8.75 -2.32
N THR A 64 6.55 -9.80 -2.72
CA THR A 64 6.67 -11.01 -1.92
C THR A 64 8.00 -11.70 -2.21
N ARG A 65 8.57 -12.32 -1.19
CA ARG A 65 9.80 -13.10 -1.36
C ARG A 65 9.54 -14.44 -2.05
N ASP A 66 8.30 -14.88 -2.07
CA ASP A 66 7.93 -16.16 -2.68
C ASP A 66 7.93 -16.02 -4.19
N ARG A 67 8.97 -16.59 -4.82
CA ARG A 67 9.15 -16.48 -6.27
C ARG A 67 8.15 -17.31 -7.06
N ASN A 68 7.42 -18.17 -6.39
CA ASN A 68 6.39 -18.98 -7.03
C ASN A 68 4.99 -18.41 -6.85
N TYR A 69 4.88 -17.28 -6.15
CA TYR A 69 3.58 -16.67 -5.89
C TYR A 69 3.03 -16.04 -7.17
N GLU A 70 1.77 -16.32 -7.43
CA GLU A 70 1.06 -15.75 -8.57
C GLU A 70 -0.30 -15.25 -8.12
N ALA A 71 -0.74 -14.14 -8.70
CA ALA A 71 -2.07 -13.63 -8.47
C ALA A 71 -2.55 -13.00 -9.77
N LYS A 72 -3.62 -13.55 -10.32
CA LYS A 72 -4.16 -13.07 -11.59
C LYS A 72 -4.59 -11.62 -11.44
N GLY A 73 -4.12 -10.77 -12.33
CA GLY A 73 -4.47 -9.35 -12.31
C GLY A 73 -3.52 -8.49 -11.49
N ALA A 74 -2.46 -9.08 -10.95
CA ALA A 74 -1.45 -8.35 -10.20
C ALA A 74 -0.07 -8.55 -10.82
N VAL A 75 0.77 -7.54 -10.66
CA VAL A 75 2.19 -7.64 -11.02
C VAL A 75 2.93 -8.06 -9.76
N ILE A 76 3.71 -9.13 -9.84
CA ILE A 76 4.44 -9.66 -8.70
C ILE A 76 5.90 -9.26 -8.80
N VAL A 77 6.44 -8.68 -7.73
CA VAL A 77 7.86 -8.33 -7.62
C VAL A 77 8.41 -8.93 -6.35
N HIS A 78 9.72 -9.15 -6.29
CA HIS A 78 10.31 -9.97 -5.23
C HIS A 78 11.32 -9.22 -4.36
N ASP A 79 11.77 -8.05 -4.77
CA ASP A 79 12.69 -7.26 -3.98
C ASP A 79 12.54 -5.78 -4.35
N GLU A 80 13.28 -4.92 -3.64
CA GLU A 80 13.20 -3.49 -3.86
C GLU A 80 13.62 -3.09 -5.28
N GLU A 81 14.65 -3.73 -5.81
CA GLU A 81 15.13 -3.41 -7.15
C GLU A 81 14.07 -3.72 -8.20
N GLU A 82 13.44 -4.90 -8.13
CA GLU A 82 12.35 -5.24 -9.05
C GLU A 82 11.20 -4.27 -8.90
N LEU A 83 10.87 -3.91 -7.66
CA LEU A 83 9.79 -2.97 -7.40
C LEU A 83 10.09 -1.61 -8.03
N MET A 84 11.27 -1.08 -7.80
CA MET A 84 11.63 0.25 -8.33
C MET A 84 11.68 0.25 -9.86
N ASN A 85 12.14 -0.85 -10.46
CA ASN A 85 12.12 -0.98 -11.92
C ASN A 85 10.70 -0.96 -12.46
N GLU A 86 9.78 -1.65 -11.78
CA GLU A 86 8.37 -1.65 -12.19
C GLU A 86 7.75 -0.27 -12.02
N LEU A 87 8.03 0.39 -10.89
CA LEU A 87 7.47 1.71 -10.62
C LEU A 87 7.98 2.79 -11.56
N GLY A 88 9.16 2.59 -12.16
CA GLY A 88 9.69 3.51 -13.14
C GLY A 88 8.83 3.66 -14.39
N LYS A 89 7.88 2.77 -14.60
CA LYS A 89 6.96 2.84 -15.74
C LYS A 89 5.82 3.84 -15.53
N TYR A 90 5.68 4.37 -14.33
CA TYR A 90 4.54 5.21 -13.95
C TYR A 90 5.02 6.52 -13.36
N ASP A 91 4.18 7.56 -13.46
CA ASP A 91 4.45 8.82 -12.78
C ASP A 91 4.36 8.62 -11.27
N THR A 92 5.28 9.23 -10.53
CA THR A 92 5.32 9.04 -9.08
C THR A 92 4.02 9.51 -8.41
N GLU A 93 3.36 10.52 -8.98
CA GLU A 93 2.09 11.01 -8.44
C GLU A 93 0.95 10.01 -8.55
N GLN A 94 1.11 8.96 -9.37
CA GLN A 94 0.11 7.94 -9.56
C GLN A 94 0.32 6.75 -8.65
N ILE A 95 1.38 6.72 -7.86
CA ILE A 95 1.78 5.57 -7.07
C ILE A 95 1.41 5.75 -5.61
N TYR A 96 0.67 4.78 -5.05
CA TYR A 96 0.23 4.78 -3.67
C TYR A 96 0.71 3.52 -2.97
N ILE A 97 1.42 3.70 -1.85
CA ILE A 97 1.89 2.61 -1.00
C ILE A 97 0.80 2.34 0.03
N ILE A 98 0.27 1.12 0.07
CA ILE A 98 -0.91 0.85 0.90
C ILE A 98 -0.71 -0.21 1.98
N GLY A 99 0.49 -0.74 2.13
CA GLY A 99 0.80 -1.62 3.24
C GLY A 99 1.41 -2.95 2.80
N GLY A 100 1.81 -3.82 3.66
CA GLY A 100 1.76 -3.60 5.09
C GLY A 100 3.06 -3.06 5.68
N GLU A 101 3.40 -3.52 6.86
CA GLU A 101 4.50 -2.93 7.61
C GLU A 101 5.83 -2.97 6.88
N SER A 102 6.20 -4.12 6.33
CA SER A 102 7.48 -4.24 5.64
C SER A 102 7.54 -3.38 4.39
N VAL A 103 6.42 -3.24 3.68
CA VAL A 103 6.36 -2.39 2.50
C VAL A 103 6.46 -0.93 2.90
N TYR A 104 5.82 -0.53 3.99
CA TYR A 104 5.98 0.83 4.50
C TYR A 104 7.42 1.11 4.89
N LYS A 105 8.07 0.20 5.60
CA LYS A 105 9.46 0.39 6.00
C LYS A 105 10.38 0.57 4.80
N MET A 106 10.11 -0.15 3.73
CA MET A 106 10.91 -0.07 2.52
C MET A 106 10.63 1.21 1.73
N MET A 107 9.37 1.63 1.65
CA MET A 107 8.95 2.61 0.65
C MET A 107 8.60 3.99 1.19
N LEU A 108 8.37 4.16 2.50
CA LEU A 108 7.97 5.48 3.00
C LEU A 108 9.03 6.55 2.79
N SER A 109 10.30 6.17 2.72
CA SER A 109 11.35 7.16 2.43
C SER A 109 11.24 7.77 1.03
N TYR A 110 10.54 7.12 0.13
CA TYR A 110 10.30 7.63 -1.22
C TYR A 110 9.03 8.47 -1.32
N CYS A 111 8.22 8.50 -0.27
CA CYS A 111 6.94 9.19 -0.31
C CYS A 111 7.09 10.64 0.12
N ASP A 112 6.42 11.53 -0.61
CA ASP A 112 6.39 12.94 -0.30
C ASP A 112 5.12 13.34 0.46
N LYS A 113 4.14 12.45 0.53
CA LYS A 113 2.88 12.70 1.22
C LYS A 113 2.35 11.40 1.81
N ILE A 114 1.86 11.48 3.05
CA ILE A 114 1.30 10.32 3.73
C ILE A 114 -0.09 10.70 4.22
N TYR A 115 -1.10 9.95 3.75
CA TYR A 115 -2.47 10.09 4.22
C TYR A 115 -2.70 9.09 5.33
N VAL A 116 -3.13 9.58 6.48
CA VAL A 116 -3.36 8.73 7.65
C VAL A 116 -4.85 8.68 7.94
N THR A 117 -5.42 7.48 7.93
CA THR A 117 -6.79 7.28 8.37
C THR A 117 -6.74 6.82 9.80
N LYS A 118 -7.45 7.53 10.67
CA LYS A 118 -7.53 7.17 12.09
C LYS A 118 -8.77 6.35 12.29
N VAL A 119 -8.60 5.07 12.45
CA VAL A 119 -9.72 4.14 12.64
C VAL A 119 -9.39 3.21 13.78
N ASP A 120 -10.40 2.81 14.51
CA ASP A 120 -10.24 1.78 15.53
C ASP A 120 -9.97 0.44 14.88
N ARG A 121 -10.45 0.28 13.66
CA ARG A 121 -10.29 -0.96 12.92
C ARG A 121 -10.06 -0.64 11.46
N CYS A 122 -8.94 -1.08 10.94
CA CYS A 122 -8.63 -0.89 9.55
C CYS A 122 -9.32 -1.98 8.71
N LEU A 123 -10.08 -1.54 7.71
CA LEU A 123 -10.78 -2.45 6.82
C LEU A 123 -9.98 -2.82 5.59
N LEU A 124 -8.82 -2.20 5.40
CA LEU A 124 -8.00 -2.44 4.22
C LEU A 124 -7.15 -3.70 4.35
N TYR A 125 -6.71 -4.02 5.58
CA TYR A 125 -5.86 -5.16 5.85
C TYR A 125 -5.87 -5.45 7.34
N THR A 126 -5.38 -6.62 7.73
CA THR A 126 -5.32 -6.97 9.13
C THR A 126 -4.11 -6.32 9.78
N SER A 127 -4.29 -5.85 11.01
CA SER A 127 -3.28 -5.08 11.72
C SER A 127 -2.08 -5.90 12.19
N ASP A 128 -2.23 -7.19 12.32
CA ASP A 128 -1.16 -8.09 12.78
C ASP A 128 -0.33 -8.64 11.63
N ALA A 129 -0.55 -8.15 10.43
CA ALA A 129 0.12 -8.68 9.27
C ALA A 129 1.58 -8.26 9.25
N ALA A 130 2.45 -9.18 9.53
CA ALA A 130 3.85 -9.04 9.20
C ALA A 130 3.97 -9.42 7.74
N ASP A 131 3.79 -8.47 6.86
CA ASP A 131 3.87 -8.70 5.43
C ASP A 131 5.29 -9.05 5.03
N GLU A 132 5.37 -9.85 4.03
CA GLU A 132 6.66 -10.18 3.48
C GLU A 132 7.29 -9.00 2.78
#